data_f30cfcd6b4def8c1b42d96454fdbb762
#
_entry.id   f30cfcd6b4def8c1b42d96454fdbb762
#
_cell.length_a   1.000
_cell.length_b   1.000
_cell.length_c   1.000
_cell.angle_alpha   90.00
_cell.angle_beta   90.00
_cell.angle_gamma   90.00
#
_symmetry.space_group_name_H-M   'P 1'
#
loop_
_entity.id
_entity.type
_entity.pdbx_description
1 polymer ?
#
loop_
_entity_poly.entity_id
_entity_poly.type
_entity_poly.pdbx_seq_one_letter_code
_entity_poly.pdbx_strand_id
1 'polypeptide(L)'
;GETMATDLAQQFCALRDTYIEKQFGRLNEMQRQAVFTTDGPLLILAGAGSGKTTVLVNRIANLIRFGSAHGSKWTPREVTEEDVKALRTAIMTGTDAPVWLDGMLRQNAVRSWNVMAITFTNKAAGELKERLRRMLGGEEGDEVFASTFHSACVRILRRWAEEIGYPRSFTIYDTDDAQRVMKTVYKELSVDDKFFPIKSAINQMSRWKDQLISPEEALRTPARDTKGALAAKVYAAYERKLKEAGAFDFDDLIYQTVILLSEHEDVREFYQNKYKYLLVDEYQDTSVAQFRLVSLLTGPEKNICVVGDDDQSIYRFRGATIENILNFERIYKGTKTIRLEQNYRSTSNILNAANCVIQHNTERKGKTLWTKNGEGDKVQVYTAENEQDEAMHIADVIGQHLKAGGHLADHAILYRMNAQSAPI
;
A
#
# COMPACT_ATOMS: atom_id res chain seq x y z
N GLY A 1 -11.31 -13.29 48.42
CA GLY A 1 -11.07 -14.12 47.22
C GLY A 1 -11.17 -13.31 45.94
N GLU A 2 -12.30 -12.65 45.67
CA GLU A 2 -12.53 -11.88 44.43
C GLU A 2 -11.59 -10.67 44.29
N THR A 3 -11.30 -9.97 45.40
CA THR A 3 -10.42 -8.77 45.35
C THR A 3 -8.96 -9.14 45.01
N MET A 4 -8.48 -10.31 45.49
CA MET A 4 -7.12 -10.80 45.20
C MET A 4 -7.00 -11.27 43.75
N ALA A 5 -8.00 -11.97 43.23
CA ALA A 5 -8.03 -12.43 41.83
C ALA A 5 -8.06 -11.23 40.86
N THR A 6 -8.82 -10.19 41.19
CA THR A 6 -8.88 -8.95 40.39
C THR A 6 -7.53 -8.21 40.40
N ASP A 7 -6.83 -8.19 41.56
CA ASP A 7 -5.53 -7.56 41.67
C ASP A 7 -4.44 -8.29 40.85
N LEU A 8 -4.42 -9.62 40.89
CA LEU A 8 -3.50 -10.42 40.08
C LEU A 8 -3.74 -10.23 38.58
N ALA A 9 -5.01 -10.19 38.17
CA ALA A 9 -5.38 -9.94 36.77
C ALA A 9 -4.91 -8.56 36.31
N GLN A 10 -5.08 -7.54 37.14
CA GLN A 10 -4.62 -6.17 36.83
C GLN A 10 -3.09 -6.13 36.72
N GLN A 11 -2.37 -6.76 37.66
CA GLN A 11 -0.92 -6.82 37.62
C GLN A 11 -0.42 -7.54 36.36
N PHE A 12 -1.04 -8.68 36.03
CA PHE A 12 -0.67 -9.45 34.85
C PHE A 12 -0.88 -8.65 33.56
N CYS A 13 -2.03 -8.01 33.39
CA CYS A 13 -2.31 -7.21 32.20
C CYS A 13 -1.36 -6.03 32.05
N ALA A 14 -1.00 -5.36 33.15
CA ALA A 14 0.00 -4.31 33.13
C ALA A 14 1.39 -4.81 32.74
N LEU A 15 1.80 -5.95 33.27
CA LEU A 15 3.05 -6.61 32.91
C LEU A 15 3.04 -7.09 31.44
N ARG A 16 1.91 -7.60 30.98
CA ARG A 16 1.73 -8.02 29.60
C ARG A 16 1.93 -6.84 28.64
N ASP A 17 1.35 -5.69 28.95
CA ASP A 17 1.54 -4.47 28.17
C ASP A 17 3.03 -4.08 28.11
N THR A 18 3.71 -4.12 29.25
CA THR A 18 5.16 -3.83 29.31
C THR A 18 5.97 -4.85 28.50
N TYR A 19 5.64 -6.12 28.61
CA TYR A 19 6.29 -7.19 27.84
C TYR A 19 6.13 -6.98 26.33
N ILE A 20 4.91 -6.69 25.88
CA ILE A 20 4.61 -6.44 24.47
C ILE A 20 5.34 -5.18 23.98
N GLU A 21 5.28 -4.11 24.76
CA GLU A 21 5.97 -2.85 24.42
C GLU A 21 7.48 -3.04 24.24
N LYS A 22 8.12 -3.88 25.05
CA LYS A 22 9.55 -4.19 24.92
C LYS A 22 9.88 -4.92 23.63
N GLN A 23 8.97 -5.74 23.11
CA GLN A 23 9.15 -6.39 21.81
C GLN A 23 9.23 -5.38 20.65
N PHE A 24 8.66 -4.20 20.83
CA PHE A 24 8.60 -3.12 19.85
C PHE A 24 9.29 -1.84 20.33
N GLY A 25 10.26 -1.97 21.23
CA GLY A 25 10.92 -0.85 21.91
C GLY A 25 11.74 0.08 21.03
N ARG A 26 12.07 -0.33 19.81
CA ARG A 26 12.82 0.50 18.84
C ARG A 26 11.96 1.53 18.12
N LEU A 27 10.65 1.44 18.25
CA LEU A 27 9.71 2.33 17.58
C LEU A 27 9.54 3.62 18.38
N ASN A 28 9.28 4.73 17.69
CA ASN A 28 8.85 5.95 18.36
C ASN A 28 7.39 5.83 18.83
N GLU A 29 6.90 6.80 19.58
CA GLU A 29 5.56 6.77 20.17
C GLU A 29 4.46 6.61 19.12
N MET A 30 4.50 7.41 18.05
CA MET A 30 3.47 7.36 17.00
C MET A 30 3.50 6.06 16.21
N GLN A 31 4.70 5.53 15.94
CA GLN A 31 4.87 4.23 15.32
C GLN A 31 4.27 3.13 16.20
N ARG A 32 4.51 3.16 17.51
CA ARG A 32 3.92 2.20 18.45
C ARG A 32 2.39 2.29 18.49
N GLN A 33 1.84 3.50 18.47
CA GLN A 33 0.38 3.67 18.39
C GLN A 33 -0.19 2.99 17.15
N ALA A 34 0.48 3.13 16.01
CA ALA A 34 0.07 2.47 14.77
C ALA A 34 0.14 0.95 14.85
N VAL A 35 1.13 0.41 15.57
CA VAL A 35 1.28 -1.04 15.78
C VAL A 35 0.21 -1.59 16.73
N PHE A 36 -0.13 -0.84 17.79
CA PHE A 36 -1.06 -1.30 18.83
C PHE A 36 -2.53 -0.96 18.57
N THR A 37 -2.83 -0.16 17.58
CA THR A 37 -4.21 0.09 17.13
C THR A 37 -4.58 -1.03 16.15
N THR A 38 -5.14 -2.13 16.66
CA THR A 38 -5.31 -3.37 15.89
C THR A 38 -6.64 -3.46 15.18
N ASP A 39 -7.73 -3.12 15.83
CA ASP A 39 -9.09 -3.35 15.34
C ASP A 39 -9.70 -2.11 14.70
N GLY A 40 -10.52 -2.35 13.69
CA GLY A 40 -11.19 -1.29 12.96
C GLY A 40 -10.31 -0.61 11.91
N PRO A 41 -10.86 0.38 11.19
CA PRO A 41 -10.12 1.08 10.14
C PRO A 41 -9.06 2.01 10.73
N LEU A 42 -7.86 1.96 10.14
CA LEU A 42 -6.71 2.79 10.52
C LEU A 42 -6.12 3.46 9.29
N LEU A 43 -5.97 4.77 9.37
CA LEU A 43 -5.26 5.58 8.39
C LEU A 43 -3.93 6.04 8.98
N ILE A 44 -2.84 5.66 8.34
CA ILE A 44 -1.50 6.11 8.69
C ILE A 44 -1.02 7.09 7.62
N LEU A 45 -0.92 8.36 7.99
CA LEU A 45 -0.35 9.38 7.14
C LEU A 45 1.15 9.41 7.42
N ALA A 46 1.92 8.81 6.52
CA ALA A 46 3.34 8.60 6.69
C ALA A 46 4.12 9.59 5.83
N GLY A 47 4.79 10.53 6.47
CA GLY A 47 5.70 11.44 5.79
C GLY A 47 6.90 10.70 5.18
N ALA A 48 7.58 11.35 4.24
CA ALA A 48 8.79 10.83 3.64
C ALA A 48 9.83 10.49 4.73
N GLY A 49 10.47 9.33 4.63
CA GLY A 49 11.52 8.92 5.56
C GLY A 49 11.06 8.69 7.00
N SER A 50 9.78 8.43 7.24
CA SER A 50 9.20 8.24 8.59
C SER A 50 9.25 6.81 9.12
N GLY A 51 9.87 5.87 8.38
CA GLY A 51 9.93 4.47 8.78
C GLY A 51 8.63 3.70 8.52
N LYS A 52 7.92 4.03 7.47
CA LYS A 52 6.65 3.43 7.07
C LYS A 52 6.70 1.91 6.98
N THR A 53 7.68 1.33 6.31
CA THR A 53 7.83 -0.12 6.16
C THR A 53 8.07 -0.80 7.51
N THR A 54 8.86 -0.17 8.38
CA THR A 54 9.10 -0.66 9.75
C THR A 54 7.76 -0.77 10.52
N VAL A 55 6.90 0.24 10.41
CA VAL A 55 5.58 0.22 11.05
C VAL A 55 4.73 -0.92 10.53
N LEU A 56 4.67 -1.12 9.22
CA LEU A 56 3.89 -2.20 8.61
C LEU A 56 4.34 -3.58 9.08
N VAL A 57 5.65 -3.83 9.06
CA VAL A 57 6.23 -5.11 9.50
C VAL A 57 5.91 -5.37 10.98
N ASN A 58 6.12 -4.37 11.84
CA ASN A 58 5.87 -4.51 13.27
C ASN A 58 4.37 -4.66 13.58
N ARG A 59 3.50 -3.96 12.85
CA ARG A 59 2.06 -4.13 12.98
C ARG A 59 1.63 -5.55 12.64
N ILE A 60 2.11 -6.11 11.54
CA ILE A 60 1.81 -7.50 11.15
C ILE A 60 2.31 -8.48 12.22
N ALA A 61 3.53 -8.27 12.72
CA ALA A 61 4.09 -9.11 13.77
C ALA A 61 3.24 -9.06 15.05
N ASN A 62 2.76 -7.88 15.45
CA ASN A 62 1.88 -7.75 16.60
C ASN A 62 0.55 -8.48 16.41
N LEU A 63 -0.08 -8.34 15.24
CA LEU A 63 -1.33 -9.02 14.93
C LEU A 63 -1.21 -10.55 15.03
N ILE A 64 -0.08 -11.11 14.64
CA ILE A 64 0.18 -12.54 14.62
C ILE A 64 0.59 -13.05 16.00
N ARG A 65 1.46 -12.33 16.70
CA ARG A 65 2.01 -12.77 18.00
C ARG A 65 1.07 -12.50 19.16
N PHE A 66 0.48 -11.33 19.22
CA PHE A 66 -0.26 -10.86 20.39
C PHE A 66 -1.71 -10.46 20.08
N GLY A 67 -2.03 -10.16 18.82
CA GLY A 67 -3.35 -9.69 18.44
C GLY A 67 -3.69 -8.37 19.10
N SER A 68 -4.82 -8.31 19.80
CA SER A 68 -5.31 -7.11 20.51
C SER A 68 -5.04 -7.16 22.03
N ALA A 69 -4.04 -7.92 22.47
CA ALA A 69 -3.74 -8.10 23.90
C ALA A 69 -3.21 -6.80 24.55
N HIS A 70 -2.44 -6.00 23.83
CA HIS A 70 -1.94 -4.74 24.37
C HIS A 70 -3.08 -3.78 24.70
N GLY A 71 -3.10 -3.26 25.92
CA GLY A 71 -4.17 -2.39 26.41
C GLY A 71 -5.43 -3.11 26.83
N SER A 72 -5.52 -4.43 26.70
CA SER A 72 -6.65 -5.24 27.09
C SER A 72 -6.58 -5.64 28.58
N LYS A 73 -7.77 -5.79 29.18
CA LYS A 73 -7.92 -6.32 30.54
C LYS A 73 -8.36 -7.78 30.56
N TRP A 74 -8.54 -8.35 29.37
CA TRP A 74 -9.02 -9.73 29.23
C TRP A 74 -7.89 -10.75 29.38
N THR A 75 -8.21 -11.88 30.01
CA THR A 75 -7.35 -13.05 30.05
C THR A 75 -8.18 -14.31 29.77
N PRO A 76 -7.62 -15.35 29.12
CA PRO A 76 -8.38 -16.54 28.74
C PRO A 76 -8.72 -17.43 29.93
N ARG A 77 -8.04 -17.26 31.05
CA ARG A 77 -8.27 -17.97 32.30
C ARG A 77 -7.91 -17.08 33.49
N GLU A 78 -8.22 -17.54 34.69
CA GLU A 78 -7.83 -16.86 35.91
C GLU A 78 -6.32 -16.77 36.05
N VAL A 79 -5.84 -15.59 36.46
CA VAL A 79 -4.41 -15.30 36.62
C VAL A 79 -3.92 -15.82 37.96
N THR A 80 -2.81 -16.56 37.97
CA THR A 80 -2.15 -17.06 39.17
C THR A 80 -0.93 -16.22 39.53
N GLU A 81 -0.45 -16.37 40.78
CA GLU A 81 0.80 -15.72 41.23
C GLU A 81 2.01 -16.19 40.41
N GLU A 82 1.99 -17.47 39.97
CA GLU A 82 3.04 -18.01 39.10
C GLU A 82 3.08 -17.34 37.73
N ASP A 83 1.91 -17.04 37.16
CA ASP A 83 1.81 -16.29 35.89
C ASP A 83 2.50 -14.92 36.02
N VAL A 84 2.16 -14.18 37.07
CA VAL A 84 2.73 -12.84 37.33
C VAL A 84 4.24 -12.92 37.54
N LYS A 85 4.70 -13.87 38.35
CA LYS A 85 6.11 -14.07 38.64
C LYS A 85 6.92 -14.41 37.37
N ALA A 86 6.42 -15.33 36.56
CA ALA A 86 7.09 -15.77 35.34
C ALA A 86 7.19 -14.63 34.32
N LEU A 87 6.12 -13.86 34.15
CA LEU A 87 6.14 -12.73 33.22
C LEU A 87 7.06 -11.60 33.71
N ARG A 88 7.02 -11.28 35.01
CA ARG A 88 7.92 -10.30 35.60
C ARG A 88 9.39 -10.69 35.43
N THR A 89 9.73 -11.95 35.63
CA THR A 89 11.09 -12.46 35.46
C THR A 89 11.54 -12.34 34.00
N ALA A 90 10.69 -12.68 33.04
CA ALA A 90 10.99 -12.53 31.62
C ALA A 90 11.28 -11.07 31.25
N ILE A 91 10.48 -10.12 31.77
CA ILE A 91 10.69 -8.69 31.55
C ILE A 91 12.01 -8.23 32.14
N MET A 92 12.30 -8.62 33.40
CA MET A 92 13.53 -8.19 34.11
C MET A 92 14.80 -8.74 33.48
N THR A 93 14.75 -9.98 32.99
CA THR A 93 15.92 -10.66 32.40
C THR A 93 16.05 -10.38 30.90
N GLY A 94 15.05 -9.74 30.28
CA GLY A 94 15.04 -9.48 28.84
C GLY A 94 14.93 -10.75 27.99
N THR A 95 14.36 -11.82 28.57
CA THR A 95 14.18 -13.11 27.90
C THR A 95 12.73 -13.29 27.44
N ASP A 96 12.49 -14.28 26.57
CA ASP A 96 11.15 -14.65 26.18
C ASP A 96 10.40 -15.26 27.35
N ALA A 97 9.10 -14.98 27.42
CA ALA A 97 8.22 -15.62 28.40
C ALA A 97 8.15 -17.14 28.15
N PRO A 98 7.94 -17.95 29.19
CA PRO A 98 7.79 -19.38 29.03
C PRO A 98 6.66 -19.71 28.04
N VAL A 99 6.84 -20.79 27.26
CA VAL A 99 5.86 -21.23 26.25
C VAL A 99 4.46 -21.45 26.85
N TRP A 100 4.37 -21.91 28.09
CA TRP A 100 3.09 -22.12 28.75
C TRP A 100 2.30 -20.84 29.04
N LEU A 101 2.93 -19.66 28.94
CA LEU A 101 2.27 -18.36 29.01
C LEU A 101 1.76 -17.85 27.66
N ASP A 102 2.10 -18.48 26.54
CA ASP A 102 1.76 -17.95 25.20
C ASP A 102 0.27 -17.63 25.04
N GLY A 103 -0.60 -18.49 25.52
CA GLY A 103 -2.04 -18.27 25.48
C GLY A 103 -2.51 -17.07 26.30
N MET A 104 -1.78 -16.73 27.37
CA MET A 104 -2.08 -15.59 28.24
C MET A 104 -1.60 -14.25 27.65
N LEU A 105 -0.68 -14.30 26.70
CA LEU A 105 -0.10 -13.10 26.04
C LEU A 105 -0.85 -12.71 24.79
N ARG A 106 -1.83 -13.48 24.38
CA ARG A 106 -2.59 -13.29 23.13
C ARG A 106 -4.05 -13.00 23.39
N GLN A 107 -4.62 -12.18 22.55
CA GLN A 107 -6.05 -12.00 22.43
C GLN A 107 -6.40 -11.75 20.96
N ASN A 108 -7.24 -12.63 20.38
CA ASN A 108 -7.64 -12.53 18.98
C ASN A 108 -6.44 -12.46 17.99
N ALA A 109 -5.32 -13.11 18.36
CA ALA A 109 -4.18 -13.22 17.46
C ALA A 109 -4.57 -14.04 16.24
N VAL A 110 -4.10 -13.61 15.07
CA VAL A 110 -4.41 -14.27 13.79
C VAL A 110 -3.24 -15.11 13.33
N ARG A 111 -3.51 -16.01 12.38
CA ARG A 111 -2.48 -16.75 11.68
C ARG A 111 -1.87 -15.89 10.57
N SER A 112 -0.66 -16.21 10.18
CA SER A 112 0.05 -15.46 9.12
C SER A 112 -0.76 -15.39 7.83
N TRP A 113 -1.42 -16.48 7.43
CA TRP A 113 -2.26 -16.53 6.23
C TRP A 113 -3.55 -15.72 6.30
N ASN A 114 -3.91 -15.21 7.49
CA ASN A 114 -5.06 -14.31 7.67
C ASN A 114 -4.73 -12.85 7.43
N VAL A 115 -3.49 -12.53 7.08
CA VAL A 115 -3.04 -11.16 6.83
C VAL A 115 -2.69 -10.99 5.35
N MET A 116 -3.29 -10.01 4.72
CA MET A 116 -2.97 -9.59 3.35
C MET A 116 -2.37 -8.18 3.37
N ALA A 117 -1.22 -8.02 2.76
CA ALA A 117 -0.56 -6.74 2.59
C ALA A 117 -0.33 -6.46 1.10
N ILE A 118 -0.89 -5.37 0.60
CA ILE A 118 -0.84 -5.00 -0.82
C ILE A 118 0.08 -3.80 -1.02
N THR A 119 1.00 -3.94 -1.96
CA THR A 119 1.92 -2.89 -2.39
C THR A 119 1.77 -2.63 -3.89
N PHE A 120 2.47 -1.62 -4.42
CA PHE A 120 2.38 -1.28 -5.84
C PHE A 120 3.45 -1.94 -6.71
N THR A 121 4.58 -2.35 -6.12
CA THR A 121 5.71 -2.91 -6.88
C THR A 121 6.14 -4.25 -6.31
N ASN A 122 6.66 -5.12 -7.18
CA ASN A 122 7.23 -6.40 -6.77
C ASN A 122 8.42 -6.19 -5.83
N LYS A 123 9.19 -5.13 -6.02
CA LYS A 123 10.31 -4.78 -5.14
C LYS A 123 9.83 -4.49 -3.73
N ALA A 124 8.80 -3.64 -3.56
CA ALA A 124 8.23 -3.33 -2.25
C ALA A 124 7.63 -4.56 -1.58
N ALA A 125 6.92 -5.42 -2.32
CA ALA A 125 6.39 -6.67 -1.82
C ALA A 125 7.50 -7.62 -1.36
N GLY A 126 8.58 -7.71 -2.12
CA GLY A 126 9.77 -8.52 -1.79
C GLY A 126 10.48 -8.03 -0.53
N GLU A 127 10.67 -6.73 -0.39
CA GLU A 127 11.27 -6.11 0.80
C GLU A 127 10.41 -6.38 2.04
N LEU A 128 9.10 -6.24 1.93
CA LEU A 128 8.17 -6.53 3.02
C LEU A 128 8.26 -8.00 3.45
N LYS A 129 8.25 -8.93 2.51
CA LYS A 129 8.39 -10.36 2.78
C LYS A 129 9.70 -10.68 3.47
N GLU A 130 10.81 -10.13 3.02
CA GLU A 130 12.11 -10.37 3.61
C GLU A 130 12.17 -9.90 5.06
N ARG A 131 11.65 -8.71 5.34
CA ARG A 131 11.59 -8.17 6.70
C ARG A 131 10.66 -8.99 7.60
N LEU A 132 9.56 -9.49 7.08
CA LEU A 132 8.67 -10.39 7.81
C LEU A 132 9.35 -11.72 8.13
N ARG A 133 10.14 -12.28 7.21
CA ARG A 133 10.93 -13.49 7.47
C ARG A 133 11.93 -13.29 8.59
N ARG A 134 12.61 -12.16 8.62
CA ARG A 134 13.56 -11.84 9.69
C ARG A 134 12.86 -11.72 11.05
N MET A 135 11.67 -11.17 11.09
CA MET A 135 10.94 -10.89 12.32
C MET A 135 10.16 -12.10 12.85
N LEU A 136 9.50 -12.84 11.96
CA LEU A 136 8.60 -13.94 12.30
C LEU A 136 9.21 -15.34 12.12
N GLY A 137 10.33 -15.43 11.42
CA GLY A 137 10.88 -16.69 10.92
C GLY A 137 10.43 -16.98 9.49
N GLY A 138 11.19 -17.84 8.79
CA GLY A 138 10.99 -18.05 7.35
C GLY A 138 9.63 -18.59 6.97
N GLU A 139 9.12 -19.57 7.70
CA GLU A 139 7.83 -20.20 7.42
C GLU A 139 6.66 -19.25 7.69
N GLU A 140 6.57 -18.68 8.87
CA GLU A 140 5.50 -17.75 9.23
C GLU A 140 5.55 -16.47 8.37
N GLY A 141 6.73 -15.92 8.12
CA GLY A 141 6.88 -14.74 7.28
C GLY A 141 6.41 -14.98 5.85
N ASP A 142 6.66 -16.17 5.30
CA ASP A 142 6.24 -16.54 3.94
C ASP A 142 4.72 -16.76 3.81
N GLU A 143 4.05 -17.14 4.86
CA GLU A 143 2.60 -17.36 4.87
C GLU A 143 1.79 -16.08 4.86
N VAL A 144 2.38 -14.95 5.26
CA VAL A 144 1.74 -13.64 5.10
C VAL A 144 1.62 -13.34 3.61
N PHE A 145 0.42 -13.02 3.16
CA PHE A 145 0.18 -12.71 1.76
C PHE A 145 0.58 -11.27 1.46
N ALA A 146 1.85 -11.05 1.13
CA ALA A 146 2.38 -9.76 0.71
C ALA A 146 2.59 -9.78 -0.81
N SER A 147 1.90 -8.91 -1.54
CA SER A 147 1.92 -8.91 -2.99
C SER A 147 1.53 -7.57 -3.58
N THR A 148 1.68 -7.44 -4.91
CA THR A 148 1.10 -6.33 -5.66
C THR A 148 -0.39 -6.55 -5.89
N PHE A 149 -1.11 -5.50 -6.29
CA PHE A 149 -2.53 -5.62 -6.69
C PHE A 149 -2.72 -6.66 -7.80
N HIS A 150 -1.89 -6.59 -8.84
CA HIS A 150 -2.02 -7.49 -9.98
C HIS A 150 -1.77 -8.95 -9.60
N SER A 151 -0.73 -9.22 -8.80
CA SER A 151 -0.44 -10.58 -8.34
C SER A 151 -1.54 -11.16 -7.46
N ALA A 152 -2.13 -10.35 -6.60
CA ALA A 152 -3.27 -10.76 -5.78
C ALA A 152 -4.47 -11.13 -6.68
N CYS A 153 -4.76 -10.31 -7.67
CA CYS A 153 -5.85 -10.55 -8.62
C CYS A 153 -5.63 -11.81 -9.46
N VAL A 154 -4.42 -12.03 -9.95
CA VAL A 154 -4.09 -13.26 -10.68
C VAL A 154 -4.38 -14.49 -9.83
N ARG A 155 -3.97 -14.48 -8.57
CA ARG A 155 -4.19 -15.61 -7.66
C ARG A 155 -5.68 -15.88 -7.44
N ILE A 156 -6.49 -14.82 -7.26
CA ILE A 156 -7.93 -14.94 -7.12
C ILE A 156 -8.56 -15.48 -8.42
N LEU A 157 -8.22 -14.91 -9.55
CA LEU A 157 -8.77 -15.30 -10.86
C LEU A 157 -8.36 -16.72 -11.26
N ARG A 158 -7.14 -17.19 -10.96
CA ARG A 158 -6.75 -18.58 -11.25
C ARG A 158 -7.65 -19.59 -10.57
N ARG A 159 -8.26 -19.24 -9.45
CA ARG A 159 -9.18 -20.11 -8.74
C ARG A 159 -10.62 -19.97 -9.21
N TRP A 160 -11.07 -18.76 -9.55
CA TRP A 160 -12.48 -18.43 -9.70
C TRP A 160 -12.88 -17.86 -11.07
N ALA A 161 -11.98 -17.81 -12.06
CA ALA A 161 -12.25 -17.18 -13.35
C ALA A 161 -13.46 -17.78 -14.08
N GLU A 162 -13.74 -19.07 -13.87
CA GLU A 162 -14.89 -19.74 -14.51
C GLU A 162 -16.22 -19.12 -14.11
N GLU A 163 -16.34 -18.56 -12.92
CA GLU A 163 -17.55 -17.90 -12.43
C GLU A 163 -17.91 -16.65 -13.26
N ILE A 164 -16.96 -16.07 -13.95
CA ILE A 164 -17.15 -14.90 -14.83
C ILE A 164 -16.92 -15.22 -16.31
N GLY A 165 -16.94 -16.50 -16.65
CA GLY A 165 -16.89 -16.96 -18.04
C GLY A 165 -15.50 -17.02 -18.68
N TYR A 166 -14.45 -17.13 -17.89
CA TYR A 166 -13.07 -17.29 -18.38
C TYR A 166 -12.49 -18.60 -17.87
N PRO A 167 -11.57 -19.22 -18.64
CA PRO A 167 -10.88 -20.43 -18.17
C PRO A 167 -9.90 -20.11 -17.05
N ARG A 168 -9.69 -21.05 -16.13
CA ARG A 168 -8.64 -20.90 -15.09
C ARG A 168 -7.26 -20.78 -15.70
N SER A 169 -7.05 -21.40 -16.86
CA SER A 169 -5.81 -21.35 -17.64
C SER A 169 -5.67 -20.10 -18.50
N PHE A 170 -6.41 -19.04 -18.20
CA PHE A 170 -6.38 -17.82 -18.97
C PHE A 170 -4.96 -17.32 -19.24
N THR A 171 -4.79 -16.67 -20.38
CA THR A 171 -3.55 -16.01 -20.77
C THR A 171 -3.58 -14.55 -20.32
N ILE A 172 -2.43 -14.05 -19.86
CA ILE A 172 -2.25 -12.63 -19.55
C ILE A 172 -1.59 -11.96 -20.74
N TYR A 173 -2.29 -11.02 -21.38
CA TYR A 173 -1.77 -10.28 -22.52
C TYR A 173 -0.95 -9.08 -22.06
N ASP A 174 0.25 -8.96 -22.59
CA ASP A 174 1.11 -7.79 -22.40
C ASP A 174 0.74 -6.67 -23.39
N THR A 175 1.51 -5.60 -23.39
CA THR A 175 1.29 -4.45 -24.27
C THR A 175 1.33 -4.82 -25.75
N ASP A 176 2.25 -5.68 -26.16
CA ASP A 176 2.39 -6.12 -27.55
C ASP A 176 1.20 -6.97 -27.98
N ASP A 177 0.76 -7.88 -27.12
CA ASP A 177 -0.43 -8.69 -27.36
C ASP A 177 -1.68 -7.82 -27.51
N ALA A 178 -1.86 -6.86 -26.62
CA ALA A 178 -2.97 -5.91 -26.67
C ALA A 178 -2.99 -5.10 -27.97
N GLN A 179 -1.82 -4.65 -28.41
CA GLN A 179 -1.69 -3.92 -29.70
C GLN A 179 -2.07 -4.78 -30.89
N ARG A 180 -1.71 -6.07 -30.90
CA ARG A 180 -2.11 -6.99 -31.97
C ARG A 180 -3.62 -7.16 -32.03
N VAL A 181 -4.26 -7.33 -30.89
CA VAL A 181 -5.74 -7.40 -30.83
C VAL A 181 -6.35 -6.11 -31.35
N MET A 182 -5.81 -4.95 -30.95
CA MET A 182 -6.28 -3.65 -31.41
C MET A 182 -6.17 -3.46 -32.92
N LYS A 183 -5.09 -3.93 -33.54
CA LYS A 183 -4.93 -3.90 -34.99
C LYS A 183 -6.03 -4.71 -35.69
N THR A 184 -6.37 -5.88 -35.15
CA THR A 184 -7.45 -6.70 -35.67
C THR A 184 -8.82 -6.00 -35.52
N VAL A 185 -9.09 -5.41 -34.35
CA VAL A 185 -10.32 -4.65 -34.09
C VAL A 185 -10.43 -3.46 -35.06
N TYR A 186 -9.36 -2.71 -35.26
CA TYR A 186 -9.33 -1.58 -36.16
C TYR A 186 -9.64 -1.96 -37.61
N LYS A 187 -9.09 -3.09 -38.03
CA LYS A 187 -9.37 -3.64 -39.36
C LYS A 187 -10.82 -4.04 -39.52
N GLU A 188 -11.39 -4.74 -38.53
CA GLU A 188 -12.80 -5.20 -38.57
C GLU A 188 -13.79 -4.06 -38.52
N LEU A 189 -13.50 -3.02 -37.74
CA LEU A 189 -14.39 -1.85 -37.60
C LEU A 189 -14.08 -0.73 -38.61
N SER A 190 -13.10 -0.95 -39.50
CA SER A 190 -12.65 0.04 -40.49
C SER A 190 -12.26 1.37 -39.84
N VAL A 191 -11.51 1.31 -38.75
CA VAL A 191 -11.04 2.48 -38.04
C VAL A 191 -9.70 2.95 -38.65
N ASP A 192 -9.62 4.24 -38.96
CA ASP A 192 -8.37 4.83 -39.42
C ASP A 192 -7.45 5.15 -38.24
N ASP A 193 -6.28 4.49 -38.19
CA ASP A 193 -5.27 4.68 -37.16
C ASP A 193 -4.71 6.12 -37.15
N LYS A 194 -4.72 6.81 -38.27
CA LYS A 194 -4.29 8.22 -38.34
C LYS A 194 -5.33 9.15 -37.70
N PHE A 195 -6.59 8.85 -37.86
CA PHE A 195 -7.67 9.63 -37.25
C PHE A 195 -7.78 9.37 -35.75
N PHE A 196 -7.72 8.09 -35.36
CA PHE A 196 -7.79 7.68 -33.96
C PHE A 196 -6.65 6.68 -33.67
N PRO A 197 -5.48 7.15 -33.19
CA PRO A 197 -4.35 6.25 -32.95
C PRO A 197 -4.67 5.13 -31.96
N ILE A 198 -4.16 3.93 -32.24
CA ILE A 198 -4.32 2.76 -31.36
C ILE A 198 -3.91 3.07 -29.92
N LYS A 199 -2.82 3.79 -29.73
CA LYS A 199 -2.35 4.21 -28.39
C LYS A 199 -3.40 5.04 -27.64
N SER A 200 -4.11 5.92 -28.34
CA SER A 200 -5.18 6.73 -27.75
C SER A 200 -6.36 5.86 -27.31
N ALA A 201 -6.73 4.86 -28.12
CA ALA A 201 -7.77 3.90 -27.78
C ALA A 201 -7.38 3.08 -26.54
N ILE A 202 -6.16 2.55 -26.49
CA ILE A 202 -5.65 1.78 -25.35
C ILE A 202 -5.67 2.62 -24.08
N ASN A 203 -5.20 3.86 -24.15
CA ASN A 203 -5.21 4.77 -23.00
C ASN A 203 -6.63 5.06 -22.52
N GLN A 204 -7.59 5.24 -23.43
CA GLN A 204 -8.99 5.47 -23.06
C GLN A 204 -9.60 4.24 -22.40
N MET A 205 -9.34 3.04 -22.92
CA MET A 205 -9.80 1.79 -22.31
C MET A 205 -9.22 1.60 -20.90
N SER A 206 -7.94 1.88 -20.72
CA SER A 206 -7.28 1.84 -19.42
C SER A 206 -7.97 2.76 -18.41
N ARG A 207 -8.25 4.00 -18.81
CA ARG A 207 -9.00 4.94 -17.95
C ARG A 207 -10.38 4.43 -17.57
N TRP A 208 -11.12 3.87 -18.51
CA TRP A 208 -12.42 3.30 -18.23
C TRP A 208 -12.35 2.13 -17.25
N LYS A 209 -11.40 1.23 -17.44
CA LYS A 209 -11.20 0.10 -16.50
C LYS A 209 -10.80 0.57 -15.12
N ASP A 210 -9.93 1.57 -15.02
CA ASP A 210 -9.54 2.16 -13.73
C ASP A 210 -10.71 2.82 -13.00
N GLN A 211 -11.70 3.31 -13.75
CA GLN A 211 -12.92 3.92 -13.23
C GLN A 211 -14.09 2.93 -13.12
N LEU A 212 -13.88 1.66 -13.42
CA LEU A 212 -14.90 0.60 -13.43
C LEU A 212 -16.04 0.87 -14.42
N ILE A 213 -15.74 1.51 -15.52
CA ILE A 213 -16.71 1.74 -16.60
C ILE A 213 -16.65 0.57 -17.57
N SER A 214 -17.77 -0.18 -17.70
CA SER A 214 -17.88 -1.31 -18.60
C SER A 214 -17.99 -0.87 -20.06
N PRO A 215 -17.72 -1.76 -21.04
CA PRO A 215 -17.99 -1.47 -22.45
C PRO A 215 -19.43 -1.07 -22.71
N GLU A 216 -20.40 -1.73 -22.07
CA GLU A 216 -21.82 -1.44 -22.19
C GLU A 216 -22.17 -0.04 -21.67
N GLU A 217 -21.60 0.33 -20.53
CA GLU A 217 -21.77 1.66 -19.96
C GLU A 217 -21.14 2.74 -20.84
N ALA A 218 -19.95 2.49 -21.38
CA ALA A 218 -19.30 3.40 -22.30
C ALA A 218 -20.11 3.63 -23.58
N LEU A 219 -20.76 2.59 -24.11
CA LEU A 219 -21.62 2.68 -25.26
C LEU A 219 -22.94 3.46 -25.00
N ARG A 220 -23.48 3.36 -23.78
CA ARG A 220 -24.71 4.05 -23.39
C ARG A 220 -24.52 5.51 -23.06
N THR A 221 -23.33 5.88 -22.61
CA THR A 221 -23.00 7.25 -22.22
C THR A 221 -22.86 8.12 -23.48
N PRO A 222 -23.56 9.27 -23.59
CA PRO A 222 -23.39 10.16 -24.73
C PRO A 222 -21.93 10.60 -24.88
N ALA A 223 -21.37 10.37 -26.08
CA ALA A 223 -20.03 10.78 -26.41
C ALA A 223 -19.98 12.28 -26.71
N ARG A 224 -18.90 12.95 -26.27
CA ARG A 224 -18.70 14.38 -26.54
C ARG A 224 -18.33 14.65 -28.00
N ASP A 225 -17.73 13.68 -28.66
CA ASP A 225 -17.26 13.78 -30.04
C ASP A 225 -17.28 12.43 -30.76
N THR A 226 -16.92 12.43 -32.03
CA THR A 226 -16.85 11.23 -32.88
C THR A 226 -15.80 10.24 -32.34
N LYS A 227 -14.66 10.73 -31.85
CA LYS A 227 -13.59 9.88 -31.29
C LYS A 227 -14.03 9.15 -30.04
N GLY A 228 -14.80 9.81 -29.16
CA GLY A 228 -15.36 9.20 -27.96
C GLY A 228 -16.34 8.07 -28.29
N ALA A 229 -17.23 8.28 -29.25
CA ALA A 229 -18.15 7.26 -29.72
C ALA A 229 -17.42 6.07 -30.33
N LEU A 230 -16.40 6.33 -31.11
CA LEU A 230 -15.55 5.30 -31.73
C LEU A 230 -14.77 4.51 -30.68
N ALA A 231 -14.22 5.19 -29.68
CA ALA A 231 -13.51 4.55 -28.57
C ALA A 231 -14.40 3.54 -27.83
N ALA A 232 -15.66 3.86 -27.58
CA ALA A 232 -16.60 2.95 -26.93
C ALA A 232 -16.87 1.69 -27.77
N LYS A 233 -17.00 1.83 -29.08
CA LYS A 233 -17.16 0.69 -30.00
C LYS A 233 -15.92 -0.20 -30.04
N VAL A 234 -14.73 0.42 -30.08
CA VAL A 234 -13.44 -0.27 -30.05
C VAL A 234 -13.28 -1.03 -28.74
N TYR A 235 -13.61 -0.42 -27.63
CA TYR A 235 -13.56 -1.04 -26.30
C TYR A 235 -14.42 -2.30 -26.23
N ALA A 236 -15.68 -2.23 -26.69
CA ALA A 236 -16.58 -3.38 -26.70
C ALA A 236 -16.04 -4.54 -27.59
N ALA A 237 -15.53 -4.22 -28.77
CA ALA A 237 -14.95 -5.21 -29.66
C ALA A 237 -13.67 -5.84 -29.11
N TYR A 238 -12.81 -5.04 -28.51
CA TYR A 238 -11.55 -5.48 -27.87
C TYR A 238 -11.84 -6.46 -26.72
N GLU A 239 -12.71 -6.11 -25.80
CA GLU A 239 -13.04 -6.96 -24.64
C GLU A 239 -13.70 -8.27 -25.08
N ARG A 240 -14.52 -8.23 -26.12
CA ARG A 240 -15.13 -9.44 -26.69
C ARG A 240 -14.07 -10.39 -27.23
N LYS A 241 -13.07 -9.86 -27.94
CA LYS A 241 -11.97 -10.69 -28.47
C LYS A 241 -11.11 -11.30 -27.39
N LEU A 242 -10.83 -10.55 -26.31
CA LEU A 242 -10.10 -11.09 -25.17
C LEU A 242 -10.87 -12.23 -24.50
N LYS A 243 -12.16 -12.06 -24.32
CA LYS A 243 -13.02 -13.08 -23.72
C LYS A 243 -13.07 -14.35 -24.59
N GLU A 244 -13.22 -14.21 -25.89
CA GLU A 244 -13.20 -15.32 -26.84
C GLU A 244 -11.86 -16.08 -26.81
N ALA A 245 -10.77 -15.34 -26.63
CA ALA A 245 -9.41 -15.92 -26.50
C ALA A 245 -9.11 -16.48 -25.11
N GLY A 246 -9.99 -16.30 -24.15
CA GLY A 246 -9.73 -16.67 -22.75
C GLY A 246 -8.56 -15.91 -22.14
N ALA A 247 -8.49 -14.61 -22.38
CA ALA A 247 -7.37 -13.77 -21.99
C ALA A 247 -7.80 -12.54 -21.20
N PHE A 248 -6.91 -12.06 -20.35
CA PHE A 248 -6.99 -10.77 -19.66
C PHE A 248 -5.77 -9.93 -20.03
N ASP A 249 -5.95 -8.62 -20.20
CA ASP A 249 -4.82 -7.69 -20.16
C ASP A 249 -4.52 -7.28 -18.70
N PHE A 250 -3.51 -6.45 -18.47
CA PHE A 250 -3.15 -6.06 -17.11
C PHE A 250 -4.27 -5.31 -16.38
N ASP A 251 -4.96 -4.42 -17.07
CA ASP A 251 -6.07 -3.66 -16.46
C ASP A 251 -7.26 -4.57 -16.14
N ASP A 252 -7.49 -5.59 -16.96
CA ASP A 252 -8.54 -6.58 -16.72
C ASP A 252 -8.34 -7.37 -15.44
N LEU A 253 -7.10 -7.58 -15.01
CA LEU A 253 -6.81 -8.35 -13.80
C LEU A 253 -7.51 -7.73 -12.58
N ILE A 254 -7.42 -6.42 -12.43
CA ILE A 254 -8.11 -5.72 -11.35
C ILE A 254 -9.58 -5.58 -11.64
N TYR A 255 -9.94 -5.11 -12.85
CA TYR A 255 -11.30 -4.90 -13.28
C TYR A 255 -12.16 -6.16 -13.13
N GLN A 256 -11.72 -7.29 -13.67
CA GLN A 256 -12.46 -8.55 -13.63
C GLN A 256 -12.51 -9.17 -12.24
N THR A 257 -11.48 -8.96 -11.42
CA THR A 257 -11.55 -9.38 -10.01
C THR A 257 -12.60 -8.59 -9.24
N VAL A 258 -12.73 -7.29 -9.51
CA VAL A 258 -13.81 -6.47 -8.93
C VAL A 258 -15.19 -7.00 -9.36
N ILE A 259 -15.36 -7.31 -10.64
CA ILE A 259 -16.61 -7.90 -11.15
C ILE A 259 -16.90 -9.23 -10.44
N LEU A 260 -15.93 -10.12 -10.35
CA LEU A 260 -16.07 -11.40 -9.67
C LEU A 260 -16.54 -11.23 -8.22
N LEU A 261 -15.86 -10.41 -7.46
CA LEU A 261 -16.17 -10.20 -6.03
C LEU A 261 -17.49 -9.43 -5.83
N SER A 262 -17.85 -8.57 -6.75
CA SER A 262 -19.12 -7.83 -6.69
C SER A 262 -20.33 -8.72 -6.96
N GLU A 263 -20.23 -9.61 -7.94
CA GLU A 263 -21.33 -10.45 -8.41
C GLU A 263 -21.48 -11.79 -7.69
N HIS A 264 -20.40 -12.27 -7.06
CA HIS A 264 -20.37 -13.58 -6.38
C HIS A 264 -20.08 -13.41 -4.90
N GLU A 265 -21.15 -13.32 -4.11
CA GLU A 265 -21.08 -13.12 -2.66
C GLU A 265 -20.32 -14.24 -1.94
N ASP A 266 -20.48 -15.48 -2.38
CA ASP A 266 -19.78 -16.65 -1.82
C ASP A 266 -18.25 -16.54 -1.97
N VAL A 267 -17.78 -16.08 -3.10
CA VAL A 267 -16.35 -15.85 -3.36
C VAL A 267 -15.84 -14.69 -2.50
N ARG A 268 -16.61 -13.60 -2.44
CA ARG A 268 -16.26 -12.43 -1.62
C ARG A 268 -16.14 -12.81 -0.15
N GLU A 269 -17.12 -13.52 0.40
CA GLU A 269 -17.12 -13.98 1.80
C GLU A 269 -15.95 -14.92 2.10
N PHE A 270 -15.61 -15.79 1.16
CA PHE A 270 -14.46 -16.67 1.28
C PHE A 270 -13.19 -15.87 1.58
N TYR A 271 -12.94 -14.81 0.81
CA TYR A 271 -11.74 -13.97 1.01
C TYR A 271 -11.83 -13.07 2.23
N GLN A 272 -13.02 -12.54 2.54
CA GLN A 272 -13.21 -11.74 3.75
C GLN A 272 -12.97 -12.56 5.02
N ASN A 273 -13.34 -13.84 5.03
CA ASN A 273 -13.08 -14.75 6.15
C ASN A 273 -11.62 -15.18 6.22
N LYS A 274 -10.97 -15.34 5.08
CA LYS A 274 -9.55 -15.72 5.02
C LYS A 274 -8.64 -14.56 5.45
N TYR A 275 -8.84 -13.39 4.89
CA TYR A 275 -8.03 -12.21 5.18
C TYR A 275 -8.73 -11.34 6.22
N LYS A 276 -8.44 -11.62 7.46
CA LYS A 276 -9.03 -10.91 8.61
C LYS A 276 -8.48 -9.52 8.80
N TYR A 277 -7.25 -9.28 8.33
CA TYR A 277 -6.57 -7.98 8.34
C TYR A 277 -6.01 -7.70 6.96
N LEU A 278 -6.30 -6.51 6.46
CA LEU A 278 -5.85 -6.02 5.16
C LEU A 278 -5.04 -4.76 5.35
N LEU A 279 -3.85 -4.72 4.75
CA LEU A 279 -2.98 -3.54 4.76
C LEU A 279 -2.71 -3.11 3.32
N VAL A 280 -2.82 -1.83 3.05
CA VAL A 280 -2.56 -1.26 1.71
C VAL A 280 -1.57 -0.13 1.84
N ASP A 281 -0.43 -0.27 1.18
CA ASP A 281 0.61 0.75 1.12
C ASP A 281 0.39 1.69 -0.06
N GLU A 282 0.99 2.87 -0.02
CA GLU A 282 0.91 3.89 -1.07
C GLU A 282 -0.54 4.20 -1.49
N TYR A 283 -1.44 4.33 -0.52
CA TYR A 283 -2.88 4.44 -0.76
C TYR A 283 -3.26 5.70 -1.54
N GLN A 284 -2.45 6.74 -1.51
CA GLN A 284 -2.65 7.96 -2.31
C GLN A 284 -2.56 7.70 -3.82
N ASP A 285 -1.96 6.58 -4.23
CA ASP A 285 -1.76 6.22 -5.63
C ASP A 285 -2.81 5.24 -6.15
N THR A 286 -3.85 4.93 -5.35
CA THR A 286 -4.89 3.99 -5.75
C THR A 286 -5.88 4.60 -6.75
N SER A 287 -6.32 3.78 -7.70
CA SER A 287 -7.42 4.09 -8.62
C SER A 287 -8.78 3.79 -7.99
N VAL A 288 -9.86 4.17 -8.66
CA VAL A 288 -11.22 3.81 -8.26
C VAL A 288 -11.39 2.29 -8.23
N ALA A 289 -10.88 1.56 -9.23
CA ALA A 289 -10.96 0.11 -9.28
C ALA A 289 -10.21 -0.56 -8.12
N GLN A 290 -9.02 -0.07 -7.80
CA GLN A 290 -8.22 -0.58 -6.67
C GLN A 290 -8.90 -0.30 -5.33
N PHE A 291 -9.47 0.87 -5.16
CA PHE A 291 -10.29 1.20 -3.99
C PHE A 291 -11.46 0.23 -3.83
N ARG A 292 -12.18 -0.04 -4.93
CA ARG A 292 -13.32 -0.96 -4.90
C ARG A 292 -12.90 -2.38 -4.56
N LEU A 293 -11.79 -2.84 -5.12
CA LEU A 293 -11.22 -4.15 -4.81
C LEU A 293 -10.91 -4.28 -3.31
N VAL A 294 -10.24 -3.29 -2.74
CA VAL A 294 -9.90 -3.25 -1.32
C VAL A 294 -11.17 -3.27 -0.46
N SER A 295 -12.19 -2.48 -0.83
CA SER A 295 -13.48 -2.47 -0.13
C SER A 295 -14.17 -3.82 -0.13
N LEU A 296 -14.14 -4.53 -1.26
CA LEU A 296 -14.76 -5.85 -1.41
C LEU A 296 -14.02 -6.93 -0.60
N LEU A 297 -12.71 -6.80 -0.46
CA LEU A 297 -11.89 -7.72 0.34
C LEU A 297 -11.97 -7.43 1.84
N THR A 298 -12.45 -6.24 2.22
CA THR A 298 -12.57 -5.83 3.62
C THR A 298 -13.82 -6.44 4.24
N GLY A 299 -13.64 -7.23 5.32
CA GLY A 299 -14.73 -7.88 6.03
C GLY A 299 -15.58 -6.92 6.88
N PRO A 300 -16.62 -7.45 7.54
CA PRO A 300 -17.56 -6.65 8.34
C PRO A 300 -16.91 -5.88 9.49
N GLU A 301 -15.86 -6.40 10.07
CA GLU A 301 -15.11 -5.76 11.15
C GLU A 301 -14.31 -4.54 10.71
N LYS A 302 -14.17 -4.34 9.39
CA LYS A 302 -13.42 -3.22 8.81
C LYS A 302 -11.97 -3.13 9.31
N ASN A 303 -11.31 -4.26 9.45
CA ASN A 303 -9.90 -4.33 9.85
C ASN A 303 -8.98 -4.01 8.67
N ILE A 304 -9.11 -2.81 8.18
CA ILE A 304 -8.31 -2.27 7.08
C ILE A 304 -7.36 -1.20 7.61
N CYS A 305 -6.10 -1.33 7.28
CA CYS A 305 -5.07 -0.34 7.54
C CYS A 305 -4.53 0.17 6.21
N VAL A 306 -4.67 1.44 5.96
CA VAL A 306 -4.07 2.07 4.79
C VAL A 306 -2.96 3.01 5.21
N VAL A 307 -1.88 2.99 4.46
CA VAL A 307 -0.71 3.84 4.67
C VAL A 307 -0.47 4.64 3.41
N GLY A 308 -0.26 5.91 3.56
CA GLY A 308 0.01 6.76 2.43
C GLY A 308 0.50 8.13 2.81
N ASP A 309 0.90 8.85 1.79
CA ASP A 309 1.34 10.23 1.90
C ASP A 309 0.60 11.04 0.83
N ASP A 310 -0.42 11.76 1.25
CA ASP A 310 -1.21 12.62 0.36
C ASP A 310 -0.35 13.71 -0.31
N ASP A 311 0.76 14.08 0.30
CA ASP A 311 1.72 15.04 -0.28
C ASP A 311 2.57 14.45 -1.41
N GLN A 312 2.59 13.12 -1.55
CA GLN A 312 3.32 12.40 -2.60
C GLN A 312 2.43 11.80 -3.70
N SER A 313 1.21 12.29 -3.86
CA SER A 313 0.29 11.84 -4.91
C SER A 313 0.68 12.45 -6.25
N ILE A 314 1.51 11.74 -7.01
CA ILE A 314 2.07 12.21 -8.28
C ILE A 314 1.70 11.34 -9.50
N TYR A 315 0.83 10.34 -9.32
CA TYR A 315 0.45 9.39 -10.38
C TYR A 315 -0.98 9.57 -10.91
N ARG A 316 -1.55 10.77 -10.80
CA ARG A 316 -2.89 11.06 -11.32
C ARG A 316 -3.02 10.73 -12.82
N PHE A 317 -1.98 10.99 -13.59
CA PHE A 317 -1.93 10.67 -15.02
C PHE A 317 -1.98 9.17 -15.34
N ARG A 318 -1.73 8.30 -14.34
CA ARG A 318 -1.82 6.85 -14.43
C ARG A 318 -3.12 6.29 -13.83
N GLY A 319 -4.11 7.12 -13.59
CA GLY A 319 -5.41 6.73 -13.04
C GLY A 319 -5.53 6.79 -11.52
N ALA A 320 -4.48 7.19 -10.81
CA ALA A 320 -4.52 7.38 -9.36
C ALA A 320 -5.45 8.56 -9.00
N THR A 321 -6.17 8.42 -7.89
CA THR A 321 -7.00 9.49 -7.35
C THR A 321 -6.67 9.74 -5.88
N ILE A 322 -6.30 10.96 -5.55
CA ILE A 322 -6.03 11.39 -4.19
C ILE A 322 -7.30 11.34 -3.31
N GLU A 323 -8.48 11.36 -3.93
CA GLU A 323 -9.76 11.32 -3.24
C GLU A 323 -9.88 10.11 -2.31
N ASN A 324 -9.28 8.97 -2.67
CA ASN A 324 -9.34 7.76 -1.86
C ASN A 324 -8.72 7.96 -0.47
N ILE A 325 -7.56 8.60 -0.39
CA ILE A 325 -6.92 8.86 0.90
C ILE A 325 -7.56 10.04 1.62
N LEU A 326 -7.94 11.10 0.90
CA LEU A 326 -8.57 12.28 1.50
C LEU A 326 -9.93 11.96 2.12
N ASN A 327 -10.68 11.03 1.55
CA ASN A 327 -12.02 10.65 1.99
C ASN A 327 -12.08 9.37 2.81
N PHE A 328 -10.95 8.77 3.16
CA PHE A 328 -10.91 7.47 3.85
C PHE A 328 -11.71 7.49 5.16
N GLU A 329 -11.55 8.52 5.97
CA GLU A 329 -12.25 8.65 7.26
C GLU A 329 -13.77 8.78 7.11
N ARG A 330 -14.20 9.38 6.01
CA ARG A 330 -15.65 9.52 5.69
C ARG A 330 -16.25 8.20 5.24
N ILE A 331 -15.50 7.43 4.44
CA ILE A 331 -15.95 6.14 3.87
C ILE A 331 -15.98 5.07 4.96
N TYR A 332 -14.93 5.01 5.77
CA TYR A 332 -14.81 4.06 6.87
C TYR A 332 -15.00 4.80 8.19
N LYS A 333 -16.22 4.75 8.72
CA LYS A 333 -16.57 5.39 9.99
C LYS A 333 -15.84 4.72 11.14
N GLY A 334 -15.41 5.51 12.11
CA GLY A 334 -14.63 5.04 13.24
C GLY A 334 -13.13 4.93 12.95
N THR A 335 -12.67 5.44 11.82
CA THR A 335 -11.25 5.47 11.47
C THR A 335 -10.44 6.23 12.51
N LYS A 336 -9.36 5.61 12.97
CA LYS A 336 -8.28 6.31 13.66
C LYS A 336 -7.27 6.80 12.64
N THR A 337 -6.77 8.03 12.83
CA THR A 337 -5.74 8.61 11.97
C THR A 337 -4.49 8.86 12.79
N ILE A 338 -3.37 8.32 12.33
CA ILE A 338 -2.06 8.47 12.96
C ILE A 338 -1.12 9.13 11.96
N ARG A 339 -0.40 10.16 12.39
CA ARG A 339 0.58 10.86 11.55
C ARG A 339 1.99 10.49 11.98
N LEU A 340 2.78 10.00 11.00
CA LEU A 340 4.20 9.73 11.18
C LEU A 340 4.98 10.91 10.59
N GLU A 341 5.33 11.86 11.42
CA GLU A 341 5.94 13.13 11.00
C GLU A 341 7.45 13.19 11.26
N GLN A 342 7.97 12.33 12.13
CA GLN A 342 9.40 12.27 12.38
C GLN A 342 10.12 11.64 11.20
N ASN A 343 11.06 12.40 10.63
CA ASN A 343 11.86 11.96 9.51
C ASN A 343 13.24 11.48 10.00
N TYR A 344 13.69 10.35 9.48
CA TYR A 344 14.97 9.72 9.80
C TYR A 344 15.99 9.81 8.68
N ARG A 345 15.61 10.40 7.54
CA ARG A 345 16.44 10.46 6.33
C ARG A 345 17.22 11.77 6.22
N SER A 346 16.57 12.89 6.49
CA SER A 346 17.03 14.21 6.12
C SER A 346 17.35 15.08 7.34
N THR A 347 18.09 16.15 7.10
CA THR A 347 18.33 17.21 8.09
C THR A 347 17.21 18.24 8.06
N SER A 348 17.12 19.10 9.09
CA SER A 348 16.01 20.03 9.24
C SER A 348 15.96 21.11 8.16
N ASN A 349 17.09 21.55 7.61
CA ASN A 349 17.11 22.52 6.52
C ASN A 349 16.40 21.98 5.27
N ILE A 350 16.64 20.70 4.95
CA ILE A 350 15.95 20.03 3.83
C ILE A 350 14.44 19.94 4.10
N LEU A 351 14.06 19.49 5.31
CA LEU A 351 12.65 19.32 5.66
C LEU A 351 11.90 20.65 5.71
N ASN A 352 12.52 21.69 6.21
CA ASN A 352 11.91 23.03 6.25
C ASN A 352 11.64 23.55 4.82
N ALA A 353 12.56 23.33 3.90
CA ALA A 353 12.36 23.68 2.50
C ALA A 353 11.19 22.89 1.88
N ALA A 354 11.13 21.57 2.14
CA ALA A 354 10.04 20.71 1.67
C ALA A 354 8.68 21.13 2.27
N ASN A 355 8.64 21.43 3.58
CA ASN A 355 7.42 21.91 4.24
C ASN A 355 6.93 23.23 3.63
N CYS A 356 7.83 24.15 3.32
CA CYS A 356 7.48 25.42 2.68
C CYS A 356 6.86 25.20 1.29
N VAL A 357 7.41 24.29 0.51
CA VAL A 357 6.89 23.98 -0.84
C VAL A 357 5.50 23.37 -0.75
N ILE A 358 5.31 22.37 0.10
CA ILE A 358 4.05 21.63 0.17
C ILE A 358 2.89 22.44 0.74
N GLN A 359 3.16 23.49 1.50
CA GLN A 359 2.12 24.37 2.04
C GLN A 359 1.29 25.06 0.95
N HIS A 360 1.80 25.17 -0.26
CA HIS A 360 1.06 25.73 -1.39
C HIS A 360 -0.04 24.80 -1.91
N ASN A 361 -0.01 23.51 -1.57
CA ASN A 361 -1.09 22.59 -1.90
C ASN A 361 -2.25 22.79 -0.93
N THR A 362 -3.47 22.93 -1.48
CA THR A 362 -4.69 23.15 -0.69
C THR A 362 -5.41 21.85 -0.33
N GLU A 363 -5.33 20.85 -1.19
CA GLU A 363 -5.97 19.54 -0.99
C GLU A 363 -5.00 18.59 -0.30
N ARG A 364 -4.95 18.68 1.04
CA ARG A 364 -4.10 17.81 1.85
C ARG A 364 -4.64 17.66 3.26
N LYS A 365 -4.31 16.53 3.89
CA LYS A 365 -4.70 16.27 5.29
C LYS A 365 -3.84 17.02 6.31
N GLY A 366 -2.70 17.50 5.89
CA GLY A 366 -1.79 18.26 6.73
C GLY A 366 -0.89 17.39 7.61
N LYS A 367 0.40 17.60 7.46
CA LYS A 367 1.45 17.13 8.36
C LYS A 367 2.67 18.03 8.21
N THR A 368 3.50 18.05 9.23
CA THR A 368 4.75 18.82 9.22
C THR A 368 5.89 17.89 9.57
N LEU A 369 6.81 17.70 8.64
CA LEU A 369 7.98 16.85 8.85
C LEU A 369 8.99 17.53 9.78
N TRP A 370 9.56 16.76 10.69
CA TRP A 370 10.61 17.22 11.61
C TRP A 370 11.62 16.11 11.83
N THR A 371 12.78 16.46 12.34
CA THR A 371 13.89 15.51 12.53
C THR A 371 14.71 15.84 13.76
N LYS A 372 15.41 14.83 14.29
CA LYS A 372 16.46 14.95 15.30
C LYS A 372 17.86 14.94 14.67
N ASN A 373 17.97 14.90 13.34
CA ASN A 373 19.25 14.77 12.62
C ASN A 373 20.08 16.07 12.55
N GLY A 374 19.63 17.15 13.20
CA GLY A 374 20.30 18.45 13.16
C GLY A 374 19.92 19.29 11.94
N GLU A 375 20.53 20.47 11.82
CA GLU A 375 20.22 21.42 10.74
C GLU A 375 20.75 20.97 9.39
N GLY A 376 21.97 20.47 9.34
CA GLY A 376 22.65 20.15 8.09
C GLY A 376 23.02 21.37 7.26
N ASP A 377 23.45 21.12 6.04
CA ASP A 377 23.79 22.17 5.10
C ASP A 377 22.56 22.92 4.60
N LYS A 378 22.75 24.18 4.26
CA LYS A 378 21.67 25.00 3.67
C LYS A 378 21.36 24.54 2.25
N VAL A 379 20.09 24.58 1.90
CA VAL A 379 19.63 24.36 0.52
C VAL A 379 20.15 25.50 -0.34
N GLN A 380 20.81 25.17 -1.46
CA GLN A 380 21.35 26.13 -2.40
C GLN A 380 20.48 26.22 -3.65
N VAL A 381 20.29 27.44 -4.14
CA VAL A 381 19.59 27.71 -5.39
C VAL A 381 20.56 28.32 -6.37
N TYR A 382 20.67 27.72 -7.55
CA TYR A 382 21.50 28.23 -8.64
C TYR A 382 20.61 28.53 -9.83
N THR A 383 20.67 29.75 -10.32
CA THR A 383 19.97 30.19 -11.55
C THR A 383 20.94 30.21 -12.69
N ALA A 384 20.79 29.24 -13.58
CA ALA A 384 21.64 29.14 -14.78
C ALA A 384 21.17 30.08 -15.89
N GLU A 385 22.11 30.52 -16.73
CA GLU A 385 21.81 31.33 -17.92
C GLU A 385 21.17 30.48 -19.04
N ASN A 386 21.57 29.22 -19.14
CA ASN A 386 21.07 28.26 -20.13
C ASN A 386 21.33 26.83 -19.65
N GLU A 387 20.91 25.85 -20.43
CA GLU A 387 21.03 24.42 -20.16
C GLU A 387 22.49 23.98 -20.00
N GLN A 388 23.40 24.55 -20.76
CA GLN A 388 24.83 24.23 -20.69
C GLN A 388 25.44 24.69 -19.37
N ASP A 389 25.09 25.93 -18.98
CA ASP A 389 25.54 26.48 -17.69
C ASP A 389 25.01 25.65 -16.51
N GLU A 390 23.76 25.22 -16.57
CA GLU A 390 23.18 24.32 -15.58
C GLU A 390 23.94 23.00 -15.46
N ALA A 391 24.21 22.36 -16.60
CA ALA A 391 24.95 21.09 -16.64
C ALA A 391 26.39 21.26 -16.12
N MET A 392 27.07 22.34 -16.48
CA MET A 392 28.42 22.62 -15.97
C MET A 392 28.44 22.86 -14.49
N HIS A 393 27.46 23.59 -13.97
CA HIS A 393 27.35 23.80 -12.51
C HIS A 393 27.17 22.48 -11.75
N ILE A 394 26.29 21.61 -12.24
CA ILE A 394 26.06 20.29 -11.65
C ILE A 394 27.36 19.47 -11.64
N ALA A 395 28.07 19.44 -12.78
CA ALA A 395 29.34 18.73 -12.91
C ALA A 395 30.42 19.28 -11.95
N ASP A 396 30.49 20.60 -11.81
CA ASP A 396 31.44 21.25 -10.91
C ASP A 396 31.17 20.91 -9.43
N VAL A 397 29.90 20.95 -9.01
CA VAL A 397 29.51 20.61 -7.64
C VAL A 397 29.84 19.14 -7.33
N ILE A 398 29.50 18.22 -8.23
CA ILE A 398 29.85 16.82 -8.07
C ILE A 398 31.36 16.63 -8.03
N GLY A 399 32.11 17.30 -8.92
CA GLY A 399 33.57 17.26 -8.96
C GLY A 399 34.21 17.74 -7.67
N GLN A 400 33.69 18.78 -7.04
CA GLN A 400 34.16 19.27 -5.73
C GLN A 400 33.92 18.25 -4.63
N HIS A 401 32.75 17.58 -4.61
CA HIS A 401 32.45 16.54 -3.65
C HIS A 401 33.37 15.33 -3.80
N LEU A 402 33.68 14.94 -5.04
CA LEU A 402 34.63 13.85 -5.31
C LEU A 402 36.04 14.16 -4.81
N LYS A 403 36.51 15.40 -5.00
CA LYS A 403 37.82 15.86 -4.48
C LYS A 403 37.85 15.88 -2.97
N ALA A 404 36.72 16.08 -2.31
CA ALA A 404 36.60 16.06 -0.86
C ALA A 404 36.43 14.62 -0.28
N GLY A 405 36.51 13.58 -1.10
CA GLY A 405 36.44 12.19 -0.69
C GLY A 405 35.06 11.53 -0.84
N GLY A 406 34.10 12.22 -1.46
CA GLY A 406 32.78 11.65 -1.76
C GLY A 406 32.82 10.71 -2.95
N HIS A 407 31.72 10.05 -3.22
CA HIS A 407 31.53 9.09 -4.33
C HIS A 407 30.43 9.55 -5.26
N LEU A 408 30.48 9.15 -6.54
CA LEU A 408 29.41 9.41 -7.52
C LEU A 408 28.06 8.87 -7.02
N ALA A 409 28.06 7.73 -6.36
CA ALA A 409 26.84 7.10 -5.83
C ALA A 409 26.16 7.93 -4.71
N ASP A 410 26.83 8.94 -4.18
CA ASP A 410 26.24 9.84 -3.17
C ASP A 410 25.35 10.93 -3.78
N HIS A 411 25.26 10.99 -5.10
CA HIS A 411 24.56 12.05 -5.82
C HIS A 411 23.39 11.52 -6.62
N ALA A 412 22.33 12.33 -6.72
CA ALA A 412 21.21 12.08 -7.61
C ALA A 412 20.83 13.40 -8.31
N ILE A 413 20.52 13.31 -9.59
CA ILE A 413 20.03 14.43 -10.38
C ILE A 413 18.59 14.12 -10.76
N LEU A 414 17.67 14.99 -10.33
CA LEU A 414 16.24 14.82 -10.59
C LEU A 414 15.77 15.87 -11.59
N TYR A 415 14.99 15.46 -12.58
CA TYR A 415 14.42 16.32 -13.60
C TYR A 415 13.00 15.88 -13.95
N ARG A 416 12.22 16.78 -14.55
CA ARG A 416 10.81 16.50 -14.88
C ARG A 416 10.63 15.75 -16.19
N MET A 417 11.42 16.10 -17.22
CA MET A 417 11.30 15.54 -18.57
C MET A 417 12.63 14.94 -19.03
N ASN A 418 12.56 13.79 -19.73
CA ASN A 418 13.76 13.11 -20.21
C ASN A 418 14.65 13.97 -21.09
N ALA A 419 14.08 14.89 -21.86
CA ALA A 419 14.84 15.84 -22.69
C ALA A 419 15.82 16.71 -21.88
N GLN A 420 15.51 16.95 -20.61
CA GLN A 420 16.36 17.76 -19.72
C GLN A 420 17.67 17.05 -19.35
N SER A 421 17.75 15.73 -19.53
CA SER A 421 18.96 14.96 -19.21
C SER A 421 20.04 15.06 -20.30
N ALA A 422 19.70 15.46 -21.52
CA ALA A 422 20.62 15.45 -22.65
C ALA A 422 21.86 16.34 -22.45
N PRO A 423 21.77 17.57 -21.89
CA PRO A 423 22.93 18.40 -21.63
C PRO A 423 23.78 17.95 -20.43
N ILE A 424 23.21 17.16 -19.51
CA ILE A 424 23.82 16.69 -18.26
C ILE A 424 24.67 15.45 -18.51
#